data_66354266ed80a4ca885cef5d6de90ffd
#
_entry.id   66354266ed80a4ca885cef5d6de90ffd
#
_cell.length_a   1.000
_cell.length_b   1.000
_cell.length_c   1.000
_cell.angle_alpha   90.00
_cell.angle_beta   90.00
_cell.angle_gamma   90.00
#
_symmetry.space_group_name_H-M   'P 1'
#
loop_
_entity.id
_entity.type
_entity.pdbx_description
1 polymer ?
#
loop_
_entity_poly.entity_id
_entity_poly.type
_entity_poly.pdbx_seq_one_letter_code
_entity_poly.pdbx_strand_id
1 'polypeptide(L)'
;THCISSAASDVYKRQAVIFVGHMAELAVQVRDRLKEIGYHCSLINARFVKPLDTEMLEALTKDHRLFVTIEENVLSGGFGEQVLHYVSRAKLDVGVRCIGIPDDYVEHGNVDLLRREVGLDAETIVKQIIADYVTIGKD
;
A
#
# COMPACT_ATOMS: atom_id res chain seq x y z
N THR A 1 10.18 -10.64 -7.51
CA THR A 1 9.42 -9.52 -7.75
C THR A 1 8.21 -9.40 -6.87
N HIS A 2 7.71 -10.49 -6.44
CA HIS A 2 6.42 -10.36 -5.82
C HIS A 2 6.05 -11.58 -5.02
N CYS A 3 4.87 -11.61 -4.61
CA CYS A 3 4.28 -12.61 -3.78
C CYS A 3 4.36 -13.99 -4.36
N ILE A 4 4.72 -14.93 -3.53
CA ILE A 4 4.62 -16.31 -3.86
C ILE A 4 3.34 -16.83 -3.29
N SER A 5 2.48 -17.29 -4.13
CA SER A 5 1.24 -17.84 -3.72
C SER A 5 1.41 -19.26 -3.21
N SER A 6 0.77 -19.56 -2.13
CA SER A 6 0.61 -20.94 -1.70
C SER A 6 -0.88 -21.22 -1.62
N ALA A 7 -1.22 -22.47 -1.65
CA ALA A 7 -2.61 -22.87 -1.60
C ALA A 7 -3.31 -22.33 -0.36
N ALA A 8 -2.62 -22.31 0.76
CA ALA A 8 -3.19 -21.84 2.00
C ALA A 8 -3.55 -20.37 1.96
N SER A 9 -2.82 -19.59 1.16
CA SER A 9 -3.03 -18.16 1.12
C SER A 9 -4.32 -17.75 0.42
N ASP A 10 -4.93 -18.65 -0.31
CA ASP A 10 -6.20 -18.37 -0.96
C ASP A 10 -7.31 -18.15 0.06
N VAL A 11 -7.16 -18.75 1.21
CA VAL A 11 -8.14 -18.61 2.28
C VAL A 11 -8.05 -17.23 2.92
N TYR A 12 -6.87 -16.66 2.89
CA TYR A 12 -6.61 -15.39 3.52
C TYR A 12 -6.40 -14.31 2.48
N LYS A 13 -6.99 -13.19 2.73
CA LYS A 13 -6.86 -12.06 1.85
C LYS A 13 -5.51 -11.43 2.07
N ARG A 14 -4.86 -11.11 0.99
CA ARG A 14 -3.51 -10.56 1.03
C ARG A 14 -3.50 -9.07 0.79
N GLN A 15 -2.51 -8.43 1.36
CA GLN A 15 -2.23 -7.03 1.10
C GLN A 15 -1.03 -6.93 0.19
N ALA A 16 -1.11 -6.06 -0.79
CA ALA A 16 0.04 -5.73 -1.63
C ALA A 16 0.49 -4.33 -1.26
N VAL A 17 1.67 -4.23 -0.68
CA VAL A 17 2.27 -2.93 -0.35
C VAL A 17 3.12 -2.51 -1.51
N ILE A 18 2.71 -1.46 -2.20
CA ILE A 18 3.37 -0.95 -3.39
C ILE A 18 4.05 0.36 -3.02
N PHE A 19 5.37 0.37 -3.00
CA PHE A 19 6.12 1.52 -2.55
C PHE A 19 6.90 2.17 -3.68
N VAL A 20 7.14 3.46 -3.54
CA VAL A 20 7.84 4.26 -4.53
C VAL A 20 9.02 4.97 -3.88
N GLY A 21 10.14 5.02 -4.57
CA GLY A 21 11.30 5.78 -4.15
C GLY A 21 11.95 5.21 -2.91
N HIS A 22 12.18 6.06 -1.92
CA HIS A 22 12.92 5.70 -0.71
C HIS A 22 12.06 5.05 0.36
N MET A 23 10.88 4.57 0.00
CA MET A 23 9.96 3.97 0.96
C MET A 23 10.20 2.48 1.21
N ALA A 24 11.25 1.91 0.61
CA ALA A 24 11.52 0.48 0.74
C ALA A 24 11.68 0.02 2.19
N GLU A 25 12.44 0.77 2.97
CA GLU A 25 12.68 0.41 4.37
C GLU A 25 11.38 0.42 5.17
N LEU A 26 10.57 1.46 4.98
CA LEU A 26 9.28 1.55 5.65
C LEU A 26 8.37 0.41 5.23
N ALA A 27 8.36 0.09 3.94
CA ALA A 27 7.53 -1.00 3.43
C ALA A 27 7.94 -2.34 4.03
N VAL A 28 9.24 -2.58 4.19
CA VAL A 28 9.73 -3.80 4.83
C VAL A 28 9.29 -3.86 6.29
N GLN A 29 9.36 -2.75 7.00
CA GLN A 29 8.92 -2.70 8.40
C GLN A 29 7.43 -3.01 8.51
N VAL A 30 6.64 -2.49 7.61
CA VAL A 30 5.19 -2.75 7.59
C VAL A 30 4.94 -4.23 7.34
N ARG A 31 5.61 -4.80 6.35
CA ARG A 31 5.47 -6.23 6.05
C ARG A 31 5.83 -7.09 7.26
N ASP A 32 6.96 -6.79 7.90
CA ASP A 32 7.43 -7.62 9.01
C ASP A 32 6.45 -7.56 10.19
N ARG A 33 5.91 -6.40 10.48
CA ARG A 33 4.93 -6.28 11.55
C ARG A 33 3.63 -6.99 11.24
N LEU A 34 3.18 -6.94 9.99
CA LEU A 34 2.00 -7.66 9.57
C LEU A 34 2.21 -9.16 9.65
N LYS A 35 3.40 -9.62 9.28
CA LYS A 35 3.74 -11.03 9.36
C LYS A 35 3.69 -11.56 10.80
N GLU A 36 4.15 -10.76 11.75
CA GLU A 36 4.13 -11.15 13.15
C GLU A 36 2.72 -11.43 13.69
N ILE A 37 1.74 -10.76 13.11
CA ILE A 37 0.34 -10.95 13.54
C ILE A 37 -0.45 -11.82 12.57
N GLY A 38 0.25 -12.53 11.69
CA GLY A 38 -0.38 -13.54 10.84
C GLY A 38 -0.91 -13.06 9.51
N TYR A 39 -0.59 -11.85 9.10
CA TYR A 39 -1.04 -11.33 7.81
C TYR A 39 0.01 -11.57 6.74
N HIS A 40 -0.45 -11.88 5.55
CA HIS A 40 0.43 -12.05 4.40
C HIS A 40 0.48 -10.77 3.59
N CYS A 41 1.67 -10.28 3.37
CA CYS A 41 1.87 -9.03 2.69
C CYS A 41 2.93 -9.19 1.61
N SER A 42 2.61 -8.74 0.41
CA SER A 42 3.55 -8.72 -0.70
C SER A 42 4.14 -7.34 -0.83
N LEU A 43 5.44 -7.26 -1.11
CA LEU A 43 6.10 -5.99 -1.36
C LEU A 43 6.36 -5.83 -2.84
N ILE A 44 5.95 -4.71 -3.38
CA ILE A 44 6.15 -4.41 -4.80
C ILE A 44 6.83 -3.05 -4.90
N ASN A 45 7.96 -3.03 -5.58
CA ASN A 45 8.67 -1.78 -5.85
C ASN A 45 8.19 -1.22 -7.19
N ALA A 46 7.46 -0.13 -7.13
CA ALA A 46 6.98 0.54 -8.34
C ALA A 46 8.07 1.48 -8.85
N ARG A 47 9.03 0.91 -9.56
CA ARG A 47 10.17 1.69 -10.08
C ARG A 47 9.75 2.79 -11.03
N PHE A 48 8.74 2.50 -11.81
CA PHE A 48 8.28 3.45 -12.82
C PHE A 48 6.84 3.85 -12.50
N VAL A 49 6.70 5.10 -12.13
CA VAL A 49 5.39 5.64 -11.81
C VAL A 49 4.59 5.92 -13.08
N LYS A 50 5.28 6.28 -14.13
CA LYS A 50 4.66 6.58 -15.42
C LYS A 50 5.40 5.88 -16.54
N PRO A 51 4.70 5.12 -17.38
CA PRO A 51 3.28 4.82 -17.28
C PRO A 51 3.00 3.84 -16.15
N LEU A 52 1.78 3.88 -15.64
CA LEU A 52 1.36 2.97 -14.58
C LEU A 52 1.33 1.54 -15.13
N ASP A 53 1.87 0.61 -14.35
CA ASP A 53 1.89 -0.81 -14.76
C ASP A 53 0.54 -1.45 -14.46
N THR A 54 -0.38 -1.29 -15.40
CA THR A 54 -1.75 -1.76 -15.22
C THR A 54 -1.85 -3.29 -15.27
N GLU A 55 -0.98 -3.93 -16.05
CA GLU A 55 -0.97 -5.39 -16.09
C GLU A 55 -0.59 -6.00 -14.75
N MET A 56 0.40 -5.40 -14.09
CA MET A 56 0.78 -5.83 -12.76
C MET A 56 -0.36 -5.69 -11.78
N LEU A 57 -1.05 -4.55 -11.81
CA LEU A 57 -2.16 -4.30 -10.90
C LEU A 57 -3.29 -5.31 -11.11
N GLU A 58 -3.62 -5.59 -12.35
CA GLU A 58 -4.67 -6.56 -12.64
C GLU A 58 -4.28 -7.96 -12.20
N ALA A 59 -3.02 -8.34 -12.40
CA ALA A 59 -2.53 -9.64 -11.95
C ALA A 59 -2.61 -9.76 -10.42
N LEU A 60 -2.28 -8.69 -9.72
CA LEU A 60 -2.30 -8.70 -8.26
C LEU A 60 -3.70 -8.86 -7.68
N THR A 61 -4.73 -8.41 -8.39
CA THR A 61 -6.10 -8.51 -7.87
C THR A 61 -6.57 -9.95 -7.72
N LYS A 62 -5.90 -10.90 -8.38
CA LYS A 62 -6.29 -12.29 -8.33
C LYS A 62 -6.10 -12.90 -6.95
N ASP A 63 -5.09 -12.44 -6.22
CA ASP A 63 -4.79 -13.01 -4.91
C ASP A 63 -4.57 -11.95 -3.83
N HIS A 64 -4.90 -10.69 -4.12
CA HIS A 64 -4.81 -9.61 -3.14
C HIS A 64 -6.13 -8.87 -3.06
N ARG A 65 -6.51 -8.49 -1.85
CA ARG A 65 -7.77 -7.80 -1.61
C ARG A 65 -7.57 -6.35 -1.23
N LEU A 66 -6.35 -5.95 -0.95
CA LEU A 66 -6.04 -4.58 -0.56
C LEU A 66 -4.71 -4.17 -1.15
N PHE A 67 -4.70 -3.04 -1.83
CA PHE A 67 -3.48 -2.39 -2.29
C PHE A 67 -3.18 -1.25 -1.33
N VAL A 68 -1.95 -1.19 -0.85
CA VAL A 68 -1.49 -0.10 0.00
C VAL A 68 -0.33 0.57 -0.72
N THR A 69 -0.53 1.81 -1.14
CA THR A 69 0.54 2.55 -1.80
C THR A 69 1.24 3.45 -0.80
N ILE A 70 2.56 3.43 -0.80
CA ILE A 70 3.38 4.24 0.10
C ILE A 70 4.31 5.11 -0.74
N GLU A 71 4.18 6.42 -0.59
CA GLU A 71 4.99 7.37 -1.32
C GLU A 71 5.35 8.54 -0.43
N GLU A 72 6.45 9.19 -0.75
CA GLU A 72 6.92 10.34 0.01
C GLU A 72 6.40 11.65 -0.58
N ASN A 73 5.65 11.55 -1.65
CA ASN A 73 5.11 12.70 -2.36
C ASN A 73 3.75 13.11 -1.79
N VAL A 74 3.32 14.27 -2.23
CA VAL A 74 1.97 14.73 -1.92
C VAL A 74 0.97 13.78 -2.56
N LEU A 75 -0.10 13.46 -1.82
CA LEU A 75 -1.10 12.50 -2.30
C LEU A 75 -1.80 12.94 -3.57
N SER A 76 -2.11 14.22 -3.69
CA SER A 76 -2.78 14.73 -4.89
C SER A 76 -1.87 14.61 -6.11
N GLY A 77 -2.33 13.92 -7.13
CA GLY A 77 -1.56 13.69 -8.33
C GLY A 77 -0.45 12.68 -8.17
N GLY A 78 -0.32 12.06 -7.00
CA GLY A 78 0.73 11.09 -6.73
C GLY A 78 0.44 9.72 -7.28
N PHE A 79 1.36 8.80 -6.99
CA PHE A 79 1.27 7.43 -7.47
C PHE A 79 0.03 6.71 -6.93
N GLY A 80 -0.23 6.88 -5.63
CA GLY A 80 -1.38 6.22 -5.01
C GLY A 80 -2.71 6.64 -5.64
N GLU A 81 -2.81 7.92 -5.95
CA GLU A 81 -4.02 8.43 -6.58
C GLU A 81 -4.19 7.85 -7.99
N GLN A 82 -3.10 7.65 -8.71
CA GLN A 82 -3.16 7.02 -10.02
C GLN A 82 -3.63 5.57 -9.92
N VAL A 83 -3.14 4.85 -8.93
CA VAL A 83 -3.57 3.47 -8.68
C VAL A 83 -5.06 3.44 -8.35
N LEU A 84 -5.49 4.31 -7.46
CA LEU A 84 -6.90 4.39 -7.07
C LEU A 84 -7.79 4.69 -8.27
N HIS A 85 -7.36 5.62 -9.11
CA HIS A 85 -8.09 6.00 -10.29
C HIS A 85 -8.25 4.84 -11.27
N TYR A 86 -7.15 4.11 -11.48
CA TYR A 86 -7.18 2.97 -12.37
C TYR A 86 -8.08 1.86 -11.84
N VAL A 87 -7.95 1.55 -10.54
CA VAL A 87 -8.78 0.52 -9.90
C VAL A 87 -10.26 0.85 -10.05
N SER A 88 -10.61 2.11 -9.84
CA SER A 88 -11.98 2.56 -9.96
C SER A 88 -12.49 2.45 -11.40
N ARG A 89 -11.69 2.94 -12.34
CA ARG A 89 -12.09 2.97 -13.75
C ARG A 89 -12.19 1.57 -14.34
N ALA A 90 -11.26 0.71 -14.00
CA ALA A 90 -11.25 -0.68 -14.49
C ALA A 90 -12.17 -1.59 -13.69
N LYS A 91 -12.75 -1.07 -12.62
CA LYS A 91 -13.67 -1.82 -11.74
C LYS A 91 -13.04 -3.06 -11.16
N LEU A 92 -11.81 -2.93 -10.70
CA LEU A 92 -11.11 -4.04 -10.06
C LEU A 92 -11.65 -4.26 -8.66
N ASP A 93 -11.77 -5.52 -8.28
CA ASP A 93 -12.30 -5.89 -6.96
C ASP A 93 -11.19 -5.88 -5.92
N VAL A 94 -10.76 -4.70 -5.54
CA VAL A 94 -9.69 -4.53 -4.56
C VAL A 94 -9.85 -3.18 -3.87
N GLY A 95 -9.53 -3.14 -2.57
CA GLY A 95 -9.49 -1.88 -1.85
C GLY A 95 -8.16 -1.19 -2.08
N VAL A 96 -8.13 0.12 -1.91
CA VAL A 96 -6.89 0.89 -2.06
C VAL A 96 -6.75 1.84 -0.89
N ARG A 97 -5.59 1.80 -0.25
CA ARG A 97 -5.21 2.75 0.80
C ARG A 97 -3.98 3.50 0.33
N CYS A 98 -4.10 4.81 0.21
CA CYS A 98 -2.98 5.65 -0.23
C CYS A 98 -2.32 6.30 0.98
N ILE A 99 -1.03 6.08 1.12
CA ILE A 99 -0.22 6.64 2.20
C ILE A 99 0.77 7.61 1.59
N GLY A 100 0.71 8.84 2.02
CA GLY A 100 1.60 9.90 1.52
C GLY A 100 1.41 11.16 2.31
N ILE A 101 1.93 12.25 1.80
CA ILE A 101 1.84 13.54 2.47
C ILE A 101 0.53 14.24 2.09
N PRO A 102 -0.28 14.68 3.06
CA PRO A 102 -1.51 15.42 2.74
C PRO A 102 -1.20 16.74 2.01
N ASP A 103 -2.11 17.14 1.13
CA ASP A 103 -1.92 18.33 0.30
C ASP A 103 -1.75 19.60 1.09
N ASP A 104 -2.43 19.70 2.22
CA ASP A 104 -2.43 20.90 3.05
C ASP A 104 -1.34 20.90 4.11
N TYR A 105 -0.46 19.91 4.07
CA TYR A 105 0.60 19.81 5.06
C TYR A 105 1.74 20.77 4.75
N VAL A 106 2.19 21.51 5.77
CA VAL A 106 3.32 22.41 5.65
C VAL A 106 4.53 21.75 6.30
N GLU A 107 5.56 21.54 5.51
CA GLU A 107 6.75 20.85 5.97
C GLU A 107 7.63 21.73 6.85
N HIS A 108 8.11 21.17 7.95
CA HIS A 108 9.03 21.83 8.86
C HIS A 108 10.14 20.88 9.30
N GLY A 109 11.36 21.21 9.00
CA GLY A 109 12.57 20.68 9.60
C GLY A 109 12.72 19.15 9.63
N ASN A 110 12.49 18.53 10.77
CA ASN A 110 12.87 17.15 11.00
C ASN A 110 12.02 16.14 10.22
N VAL A 111 12.69 15.37 9.34
CA VAL A 111 12.02 14.42 8.45
C VAL A 111 11.32 13.30 9.22
N ASP A 112 11.95 12.77 10.26
CA ASP A 112 11.35 11.69 11.03
C ASP A 112 10.10 12.14 11.76
N LEU A 113 10.15 13.34 12.30
CA LEU A 113 9.01 13.92 12.98
C LEU A 113 7.88 14.18 11.99
N LEU A 114 8.24 14.70 10.82
CA LEU A 114 7.29 14.95 9.75
C LEU A 114 6.58 13.68 9.34
N ARG A 115 7.33 12.61 9.10
CA ARG A 115 6.74 11.33 8.71
C ARG A 115 5.77 10.82 9.75
N ARG A 116 6.13 10.95 11.02
CA ARG A 116 5.28 10.50 12.11
C ARG A 116 3.98 11.30 12.18
N GLU A 117 4.08 12.62 12.00
CA GLU A 117 2.91 13.49 12.04
C GLU A 117 1.92 13.20 10.93
N VAL A 118 2.41 12.84 9.74
CA VAL A 118 1.53 12.55 8.62
C VAL A 118 1.19 11.07 8.49
N GLY A 119 1.62 10.25 9.45
CA GLY A 119 1.29 8.83 9.44
C GLY A 119 2.19 7.97 8.57
N LEU A 120 3.36 8.47 8.21
CA LEU A 120 4.34 7.71 7.42
C LEU A 120 5.27 6.93 8.34
N ASP A 121 4.70 6.18 9.25
CA ASP A 121 5.44 5.28 10.12
C ASP A 121 4.78 3.91 10.11
N ALA A 122 5.58 2.88 10.37
CA ALA A 122 5.12 1.51 10.24
C ALA A 122 3.93 1.20 11.14
N GLU A 123 3.96 1.68 12.38
CA GLU A 123 2.89 1.40 13.33
C GLU A 123 1.54 1.95 12.87
N THR A 124 1.53 3.20 12.42
CA THR A 124 0.29 3.83 11.96
C THR A 124 -0.22 3.13 10.70
N ILE A 125 0.67 2.82 9.77
CA ILE A 125 0.29 2.16 8.52
C ILE A 125 -0.28 0.78 8.80
N VAL A 126 0.33 0.02 9.69
CA VAL A 126 -0.17 -1.30 10.05
C VAL A 126 -1.58 -1.22 10.63
N LYS A 127 -1.82 -0.24 11.50
CA LYS A 127 -3.15 -0.06 12.08
C LYS A 127 -4.19 0.24 11.01
N GLN A 128 -3.83 1.07 10.04
CA GLN A 128 -4.74 1.40 8.95
C GLN A 128 -5.02 0.20 8.05
N ILE A 129 -4.00 -0.59 7.77
CA ILE A 129 -4.16 -1.79 6.97
C ILE A 129 -5.10 -2.78 7.65
N ILE A 130 -4.91 -2.98 8.95
CA ILE A 130 -5.76 -3.90 9.70
C ILE A 130 -7.21 -3.42 9.68
N ALA A 131 -7.43 -2.14 9.89
CA ALA A 131 -8.77 -1.58 9.87
C ALA A 131 -9.44 -1.77 8.51
N ASP A 132 -8.70 -1.51 7.45
CA ASP A 132 -9.21 -1.67 6.10
C ASP A 132 -9.51 -3.13 5.79
N TYR A 133 -8.64 -4.02 6.24
CA TYR A 133 -8.78 -5.45 5.99
C TYR A 133 -10.01 -6.01 6.69
N VAL A 134 -10.26 -5.58 7.91
CA VAL A 134 -11.45 -6.00 8.65
C VAL A 134 -12.71 -5.53 7.92
N THR A 135 -12.70 -4.31 7.41
CA THR A 135 -13.83 -3.77 6.67
C THR A 135 -14.10 -4.58 5.40
N ILE A 136 -13.05 -4.87 4.65
CA ILE A 136 -13.17 -5.68 3.42
C ILE A 136 -13.65 -7.08 3.75
N GLY A 137 -13.13 -7.65 4.83
CA GLY A 137 -13.46 -9.02 5.22
C GLY A 137 -14.89 -9.23 5.65
N LYS A 138 -15.62 -8.17 5.92
CA LYS A 138 -17.03 -8.26 6.31
C LYS A 138 -17.95 -8.42 5.11
N ASP A 139 -17.44 -8.13 3.95
CA ASP A 139 -18.20 -8.29 2.71
C ASP A 139 -18.09 -9.74 2.22
#